data_75db12486f166a6f261d34e05a7665ca
#
_entry.id   75db12486f166a6f261d34e05a7665ca
#
_cell.length_a   1.000
_cell.length_b   1.000
_cell.length_c   1.000
_cell.angle_alpha   90.00
_cell.angle_beta   90.00
_cell.angle_gamma   90.00
#
_symmetry.space_group_name_H-M   'P 1'
#
loop_
_entity.id
_entity.type
_entity.pdbx_description
1 polymer ?
#
loop_
_entity_poly.entity_id
_entity_poly.type
_entity_poly.pdbx_seq_one_letter_code
_entity_poly.pdbx_strand_id
1 'polypeptide(L)'
;SVSWARRCVXETVAVERTKAYKYQSLAAGFANRKADPFMVTVEPSAPEAPFTLNTHPGQEFNLVLEGSMHLRIGEKELVLNEGDSIIFDSTRPHGMKAIDRQVKFLAIIF
;
A
#
# COMPACT_ATOMS: atom_id res chain seq x y z
N SER A 1 1.48 -12.69 -19.66
CA SER A 1 2.32 -11.61 -20.11
C SER A 1 2.94 -10.87 -18.93
N VAL A 2 3.91 -10.10 -19.21
CA VAL A 2 4.68 -9.43 -18.20
C VAL A 2 4.54 -7.93 -18.37
N SER A 3 4.41 -7.24 -17.28
CA SER A 3 4.32 -5.80 -17.31
C SER A 3 5.66 -5.20 -16.97
N TRP A 4 6.25 -4.52 -17.93
CA TRP A 4 7.54 -3.88 -17.76
C TRP A 4 7.46 -2.40 -17.64
N ALA A 5 6.39 -1.85 -18.18
CA ALA A 5 6.29 -0.45 -18.35
C ALA A 5 5.60 0.18 -17.16
N ARG A 6 5.38 1.46 -17.26
CA ARG A 6 4.70 2.18 -16.23
C ARG A 6 3.26 1.74 -16.06
N ARG A 7 2.71 1.04 -17.05
CA ARG A 7 1.39 0.48 -16.90
C ARG A 7 1.42 -0.95 -17.36
N CYS A 8 0.50 -1.72 -16.83
CA CYS A 8 0.36 -3.12 -17.18
C CYS A 8 -0.34 -3.21 -18.52
N VAL A 9 0.19 -3.98 -19.42
CA VAL A 9 -0.34 -4.09 -20.76
C VAL A 9 -1.66 -4.82 -20.80
N UNK A 10 -1.81 -5.64 -20.24
CA UNK A 10 -2.85 -6.26 -20.37
C UNK A 10 -3.75 -6.00 -19.54
N GLU A 11 -4.08 -5.05 -19.51
CA GLU A 11 -4.73 -4.74 -18.28
C GLU A 11 -5.98 -3.92 -18.43
N THR A 12 -6.79 -4.02 -17.44
CA THR A 12 -7.78 -3.05 -17.12
C THR A 12 -7.29 -2.36 -15.89
N VAL A 13 -7.11 -1.08 -15.96
CA VAL A 13 -6.66 -0.34 -14.79
C VAL A 13 -7.75 -0.35 -13.75
N ALA A 14 -7.42 -0.79 -12.55
CA ALA A 14 -8.35 -0.81 -11.44
C ALA A 14 -7.86 0.18 -10.40
N VAL A 15 -8.67 1.19 -10.14
CA VAL A 15 -8.36 2.19 -9.14
C VAL A 15 -9.49 2.22 -8.15
N GLU A 16 -9.17 2.10 -6.89
CA GLU A 16 -10.15 2.24 -5.84
C GLU A 16 -9.77 3.43 -4.98
N ARG A 17 -10.76 4.23 -4.67
CA ARG A 17 -10.52 5.43 -3.89
C ARG A 17 -11.44 5.45 -2.71
N THR A 18 -10.87 5.69 -1.54
CA THR A 18 -11.66 5.98 -0.36
C THR A 18 -11.38 7.42 0.03
N LYS A 19 -11.89 7.82 1.17
CA LYS A 19 -11.72 9.18 1.61
C LYS A 19 -10.24 9.57 1.72
N ALA A 20 -9.40 8.67 2.26
CA ALA A 20 -8.01 8.98 2.51
C ALA A 20 -7.03 8.21 1.64
N TYR A 21 -7.49 7.22 0.92
CA TYR A 21 -6.63 6.29 0.20
C TYR A 21 -7.03 6.19 -1.25
N LYS A 22 -6.04 6.00 -2.08
CA LYS A 22 -6.26 5.65 -3.47
C LYS A 22 -5.40 4.43 -3.76
N TYR A 23 -6.03 3.37 -4.27
CA TYR A 23 -5.34 2.13 -4.63
C TYR A 23 -5.40 1.94 -6.13
N GLN A 24 -4.27 1.69 -6.74
CA GLN A 24 -4.22 1.39 -8.15
C GLN A 24 -3.58 0.03 -8.33
N SER A 25 -4.33 -0.93 -8.86
CA SER A 25 -3.78 -2.24 -9.14
C SER A 25 -2.80 -2.14 -10.30
N LEU A 26 -1.64 -2.73 -10.14
CA LEU A 26 -0.61 -2.65 -11.18
C LEU A 26 -0.58 -3.89 -12.06
N ALA A 27 -1.30 -4.93 -11.69
CA ALA A 27 -1.28 -6.17 -12.47
C ALA A 27 -2.66 -6.78 -12.63
N ALA A 28 -3.69 -5.94 -12.69
CA ALA A 28 -5.06 -6.43 -12.72
C ALA A 28 -5.33 -7.34 -13.93
N GLY A 29 -4.64 -7.12 -15.03
CA GLY A 29 -4.90 -7.90 -16.23
C GLY A 29 -4.15 -9.21 -16.31
N PHE A 30 -3.33 -9.54 -15.32
CA PHE A 30 -2.54 -10.76 -15.37
C PHE A 30 -3.24 -11.86 -14.58
N ALA A 31 -3.73 -12.87 -15.28
CA ALA A 31 -4.51 -13.94 -14.66
C ALA A 31 -3.62 -14.83 -13.79
N ASN A 32 -4.19 -15.32 -12.70
CA ASN A 32 -3.54 -16.29 -11.82
C ASN A 32 -2.24 -15.78 -11.21
N ARG A 33 -2.17 -14.48 -11.00
CA ARG A 33 -0.97 -13.91 -10.41
C ARG A 33 -0.84 -14.34 -8.96
N LYS A 34 0.41 -14.54 -8.54
CA LYS A 34 0.69 -14.99 -7.17
C LYS A 34 0.93 -13.82 -6.24
N ALA A 35 1.12 -12.66 -6.77
CA ALA A 35 1.33 -11.46 -5.98
C ALA A 35 0.50 -10.35 -6.60
N ASP A 36 -0.08 -9.52 -5.74
CA ASP A 36 -0.91 -8.42 -6.19
C ASP A 36 -0.20 -7.11 -5.86
N PRO A 37 0.41 -6.47 -6.85
CA PRO A 37 1.06 -5.20 -6.58
C PRO A 37 0.10 -4.03 -6.76
N PHE A 38 0.20 -3.08 -5.83
CA PHE A 38 -0.63 -1.87 -5.86
C PHE A 38 0.23 -0.65 -5.66
N MET A 39 -0.11 0.42 -6.35
CA MET A 39 0.39 1.74 -5.98
C MET A 39 -0.64 2.36 -5.05
N VAL A 40 -0.21 2.74 -3.86
CA VAL A 40 -1.13 3.28 -2.85
C VAL A 40 -0.74 4.70 -2.56
N THR A 41 -1.72 5.58 -2.60
CA THR A 41 -1.54 6.99 -2.25
C THR A 41 -2.39 7.25 -1.01
N VAL A 42 -1.76 7.85 0.01
CA VAL A 42 -2.45 8.18 1.25
C VAL A 42 -2.37 9.68 1.45
N GLU A 43 -3.53 10.28 1.67
CA GLU A 43 -3.58 11.71 1.92
C GLU A 43 -3.34 11.99 3.40
N PRO A 44 -2.77 13.13 3.73
CA PRO A 44 -2.54 13.46 5.12
C PRO A 44 -3.83 13.54 5.91
N SER A 45 -3.75 13.19 7.18
CA SER A 45 -4.87 13.32 8.09
C SER A 45 -4.35 13.99 9.35
N ALA A 46 -5.27 14.37 10.24
CA ALA A 46 -4.88 14.99 11.50
C ALA A 46 -3.99 14.02 12.29
N PRO A 47 -2.97 14.52 12.97
CA PRO A 47 -2.09 13.62 13.71
C PRO A 47 -2.84 12.76 14.72
N GLU A 48 -3.89 13.28 15.31
CA GLU A 48 -4.64 12.54 16.31
C GLU A 48 -5.70 11.62 15.70
N ALA A 49 -5.86 11.63 14.38
CA ALA A 49 -6.84 10.75 13.75
C ALA A 49 -6.46 9.30 14.00
N PRO A 50 -7.44 8.44 14.27
CA PRO A 50 -7.12 7.04 14.51
C PRO A 50 -6.69 6.34 13.22
N PHE A 51 -5.90 5.29 13.37
CA PHE A 51 -5.62 4.41 12.26
C PHE A 51 -6.88 3.65 11.88
N THR A 52 -7.06 3.44 10.59
CA THR A 52 -8.08 2.51 10.13
C THR A 52 -7.37 1.18 9.89
N LEU A 53 -7.70 0.20 10.70
CA LEU A 53 -6.97 -1.07 10.67
C LEU A 53 -7.75 -2.11 9.87
N ASN A 54 -7.02 -2.89 9.11
CA ASN A 54 -7.56 -3.97 8.28
C ASN A 54 -6.74 -5.21 8.46
N THR A 55 -7.31 -6.34 8.08
CA THR A 55 -6.58 -7.60 8.00
C THR A 55 -6.89 -8.28 6.69
N HIS A 56 -5.95 -9.06 6.20
CA HIS A 56 -6.21 -9.95 5.09
C HIS A 56 -5.23 -11.11 5.14
N PRO A 57 -5.54 -12.23 4.48
CA PRO A 57 -4.64 -13.40 4.54
C PRO A 57 -3.32 -13.11 3.86
N GLY A 58 -2.30 -13.83 4.28
CA GLY A 58 -1.02 -13.80 3.60
C GLY A 58 -0.05 -12.81 4.18
N GLN A 59 0.70 -12.20 3.31
CA GLN A 59 1.75 -11.28 3.69
C GLN A 59 1.66 -10.04 2.82
N GLU A 60 2.23 -8.97 3.32
CA GLU A 60 2.26 -7.71 2.58
C GLU A 60 3.66 -7.13 2.64
N PHE A 61 4.12 -6.65 1.50
CA PHE A 61 5.38 -5.92 1.37
C PHE A 61 5.07 -4.48 1.03
N ASN A 62 5.71 -3.54 1.72
CA ASN A 62 5.56 -2.12 1.39
C ASN A 62 6.93 -1.51 1.12
N LEU A 63 6.99 -0.65 0.13
CA LEU A 63 8.17 0.15 -0.17
C LEU A 63 7.72 1.59 -0.35
N VAL A 64 8.23 2.50 0.47
CA VAL A 64 7.84 3.90 0.39
C VAL A 64 8.58 4.56 -0.75
N LEU A 65 7.82 5.15 -1.67
CA LEU A 65 8.38 5.81 -2.84
C LEU A 65 8.42 7.31 -2.68
N GLU A 66 7.51 7.88 -1.91
CA GLU A 66 7.42 9.32 -1.79
C GLU A 66 6.79 9.64 -0.44
N GLY A 67 7.42 10.56 0.29
CA GLY A 67 6.89 10.99 1.57
C GLY A 67 7.31 10.08 2.72
N SER A 68 6.66 10.25 3.86
CA SER A 68 6.92 9.44 5.06
C SER A 68 5.62 8.86 5.55
N MET A 69 5.67 7.60 5.92
CA MET A 69 4.50 6.83 6.28
C MET A 69 4.57 6.35 7.72
N HIS A 70 3.48 6.54 8.43
CA HIS A 70 3.32 6.01 9.77
C HIS A 70 2.54 4.71 9.64
N LEU A 71 3.16 3.60 9.99
CA LEU A 71 2.58 2.27 9.82
C LEU A 71 2.33 1.66 11.18
N ARG A 72 1.14 1.12 11.37
CA ARG A 72 0.82 0.38 12.58
C ARG A 72 0.55 -1.07 12.22
N ILE A 73 1.19 -2.00 12.93
CA ILE A 73 0.98 -3.43 12.78
C ILE A 73 0.76 -3.99 14.17
N GLY A 74 -0.46 -4.46 14.44
CA GLY A 74 -0.83 -4.85 15.78
C GLY A 74 -0.69 -3.65 16.69
N GLU A 75 0.17 -3.75 17.67
CA GLU A 75 0.41 -2.63 18.58
C GLU A 75 1.71 -1.90 18.30
N LYS A 76 2.45 -2.33 17.30
CA LYS A 76 3.69 -1.69 16.91
C LYS A 76 3.44 -0.56 15.95
N GLU A 77 4.15 0.54 16.15
CA GLU A 77 4.07 1.67 15.22
C GLU A 77 5.47 1.97 14.72
N LEU A 78 5.56 2.22 13.43
CA LEU A 78 6.83 2.46 12.75
C LEU A 78 6.69 3.66 11.85
N VAL A 79 7.80 4.36 11.63
CA VAL A 79 7.86 5.39 10.61
C VAL A 79 8.77 4.89 9.50
N LEU A 80 8.26 4.92 8.28
CA LEU A 80 9.03 4.54 7.10
C LEU A 80 9.20 5.76 6.22
N ASN A 81 10.44 6.03 5.88
CA ASN A 81 10.76 7.16 5.00
C ASN A 81 11.02 6.66 3.58
N GLU A 82 11.19 7.59 2.66
CA GLU A 82 11.43 7.21 1.27
C GLU A 82 12.54 6.21 1.17
N GLY A 83 12.30 5.13 0.43
CA GLY A 83 13.26 4.06 0.25
C GLY A 83 13.23 2.97 1.28
N ASP A 84 12.50 3.16 2.38
CA ASP A 84 12.36 2.13 3.40
C ASP A 84 11.34 1.09 2.97
N SER A 85 11.56 -0.15 3.38
CA SER A 85 10.63 -1.22 3.05
C SER A 85 10.43 -2.14 4.25
N ILE A 86 9.34 -2.89 4.20
CA ILE A 86 9.00 -3.84 5.24
C ILE A 86 8.15 -4.94 4.63
N ILE A 87 8.29 -6.14 5.17
CA ILE A 87 7.34 -7.21 4.88
C ILE A 87 6.76 -7.68 6.21
N PHE A 88 5.46 -7.95 6.23
CA PHE A 88 4.81 -8.32 7.47
C PHE A 88 3.64 -9.27 7.21
N ASP A 89 3.19 -9.88 8.30
CA ASP A 89 2.06 -10.80 8.31
C ASP A 89 0.78 -9.97 8.29
N SER A 90 0.08 -10.00 7.18
CA SER A 90 -1.09 -9.14 7.00
C SER A 90 -2.34 -9.65 7.70
N THR A 91 -2.27 -10.81 8.35
CA THR A 91 -3.38 -11.21 9.21
C THR A 91 -3.41 -10.41 10.50
N ARG A 92 -2.31 -9.70 10.81
CA ARG A 92 -2.32 -8.81 11.96
C ARG A 92 -2.98 -7.48 11.56
N PRO A 93 -3.78 -6.90 12.45
CA PRO A 93 -4.40 -5.62 12.12
C PRO A 93 -3.36 -4.58 11.76
N HIS A 94 -3.55 -3.92 10.65
CA HIS A 94 -2.56 -2.95 10.19
C HIS A 94 -3.22 -1.80 9.46
N GLY A 95 -2.55 -0.66 9.49
CA GLY A 95 -3.00 0.52 8.79
C GLY A 95 -1.88 1.52 8.71
N MET A 96 -2.05 2.52 7.86
CA MET A 96 -1.01 3.52 7.68
C MET A 96 -1.61 4.90 7.56
N LYS A 97 -0.80 5.89 7.91
CA LYS A 97 -1.16 7.29 7.80
C LYS A 97 -0.01 8.03 7.14
N ALA A 98 -0.34 9.07 6.41
CA ALA A 98 0.67 9.94 5.83
C ALA A 98 1.12 10.96 6.87
N ILE A 99 2.42 11.22 6.91
CA ILE A 99 2.99 12.19 7.84
C ILE A 99 3.27 13.47 7.05
N ASP A 100 2.66 14.55 7.46
CA ASP A 100 2.84 15.89 6.91
C ASP A 100 2.29 16.08 5.51
N ARG A 101 2.57 15.20 4.58
CA ARG A 101 2.12 15.36 3.22
C ARG A 101 1.77 13.99 2.65
N GLN A 102 1.24 14.00 1.46
CA GLN A 102 0.84 12.79 0.77
C GLN A 102 1.99 11.79 0.72
N VAL A 103 1.65 10.52 0.90
CA VAL A 103 2.65 9.47 0.77
C VAL A 103 2.24 8.53 -0.36
N LYS A 104 3.21 8.04 -1.10
CA LYS A 104 2.99 7.00 -2.10
C LYS A 104 3.89 5.82 -1.78
N PHE A 105 3.31 4.65 -1.81
CA PHE A 105 4.10 3.45 -1.57
C PHE A 105 3.61 2.30 -2.44
N LEU A 106 4.52 1.40 -2.73
CA LEU A 106 4.20 0.17 -3.43
C LEU A 106 3.81 -0.87 -2.39
N ALA A 107 2.65 -1.47 -2.55
CA ALA A 107 2.22 -2.56 -1.69
C ALA A 107 2.09 -3.80 -2.53
N ILE A 108 2.71 -4.88 -2.08
CA ILE A 108 2.55 -6.17 -2.77
C ILE A 108 1.91 -7.12 -1.79
N ILE A 109 0.78 -7.67 -2.18
CA ILE A 109 0.01 -8.58 -1.34
C ILE A 109 0.18 -9.99 -1.89
N PHE A 110 0.57 -10.87 -1.03
CA PHE A 110 0.82 -12.26 -1.42
C PHE A 110 -0.29 -13.18 -0.98
#